data_031be6c70b1978f4653318ecb84b4721
#
_entry.id   031be6c70b1978f4653318ecb84b4721
#
_cell.length_a   1.000
_cell.length_b   1.000
_cell.length_c   1.000
_cell.angle_alpha   90.00
_cell.angle_beta   90.00
_cell.angle_gamma   90.00
#
_symmetry.space_group_name_H-M   'P 1'
#
loop_
_entity.id
_entity.type
_entity.pdbx_description
1 polymer ?
#
loop_
_entity_poly.entity_id
_entity_poly.type
_entity_poly.pdbx_seq_one_letter_code
_entity_poly.pdbx_strand_id
1 'polypeptide(L)'
;MKEAKLNDMVRGWFVGNFTPTLYKTNDCEVAYKTYNKGDKEQKHYHKIATEITLVTKGKERMFDKVYSAGDIIIVEPGDATDFEALEDAENVVVKLPGANNDKYLVE
;
A
#
# COMPACT_ATOMS: atom_id res chain seq x y z
N MET A 1 23.25 12.33 -6.66
CA MET A 1 22.16 11.46 -7.11
C MET A 1 22.23 10.13 -6.40
N LYS A 2 21.14 9.58 -5.98
CA LYS A 2 21.05 8.24 -5.39
C LYS A 2 20.20 7.36 -6.27
N GLU A 3 20.47 6.08 -6.28
CA GLU A 3 19.65 5.12 -7.00
C GLU A 3 19.57 3.80 -6.22
N ALA A 4 18.51 3.05 -6.45
CA ALA A 4 18.29 1.75 -5.85
C ALA A 4 17.45 0.88 -6.80
N LYS A 5 17.29 -0.37 -6.43
CA LYS A 5 16.44 -1.30 -7.18
C LYS A 5 15.27 -1.71 -6.29
N LEU A 6 14.10 -1.80 -6.89
CA LEU A 6 12.89 -2.20 -6.18
C LEU A 6 13.05 -3.56 -5.48
N ASN A 7 13.75 -4.50 -6.13
CA ASN A 7 13.97 -5.84 -5.58
C ASN A 7 14.81 -5.84 -4.29
N ASP A 8 15.54 -4.76 -4.02
CA ASP A 8 16.31 -4.63 -2.77
C ASP A 8 15.46 -4.13 -1.61
N MET A 9 14.23 -3.71 -1.88
CA MET A 9 13.31 -3.17 -0.87
C MET A 9 12.45 -4.29 -0.27
N VAL A 10 11.97 -4.05 0.96
CA VAL A 10 11.08 -4.99 1.64
C VAL A 10 9.65 -4.73 1.19
N ARG A 11 9.04 -5.73 0.54
CA ARG A 11 7.65 -5.68 0.06
C ARG A 11 7.32 -4.44 -0.76
N GLY A 12 8.32 -3.92 -1.48
CA GLY A 12 8.14 -2.79 -2.38
C GLY A 12 8.20 -1.42 -1.74
N TRP A 13 8.39 -1.30 -0.43
CA TRP A 13 8.50 -0.01 0.26
C TRP A 13 9.86 0.62 -0.02
N PHE A 14 9.89 1.80 -0.67
CA PHE A 14 11.14 2.43 -1.07
C PHE A 14 11.32 3.89 -0.61
N VAL A 15 10.32 4.48 0.04
CA VAL A 15 10.42 5.78 0.71
C VAL A 15 9.74 5.66 2.06
N GLY A 16 10.42 6.09 3.13
CA GLY A 16 9.87 6.08 4.47
C GLY A 16 10.94 6.00 5.56
N ASN A 17 10.51 6.00 6.80
CA ASN A 17 11.40 5.91 7.95
C ASN A 17 11.66 4.44 8.33
N PHE A 18 12.37 3.74 7.49
CA PHE A 18 12.73 2.32 7.66
C PHE A 18 14.00 2.01 6.87
N THR A 19 14.53 0.81 7.06
CA THR A 19 15.72 0.33 6.35
C THR A 19 15.42 -1.05 5.75
N PRO A 20 15.67 -1.30 4.45
CA PRO A 20 16.25 -0.37 3.47
C PRO A 20 15.23 0.67 2.97
N THR A 21 15.69 1.76 2.45
CA THR A 21 14.90 2.79 1.79
C THR A 21 15.78 3.63 0.87
N LEU A 22 15.22 4.21 -0.17
CA LEU A 22 15.93 5.16 -1.01
C LEU A 22 16.02 6.53 -0.33
N TYR A 23 14.95 6.95 0.35
CA TYR A 23 14.87 8.24 1.01
C TYR A 23 14.20 8.09 2.37
N LYS A 24 14.96 8.35 3.42
CA LYS A 24 14.48 8.20 4.79
C LYS A 24 13.74 9.46 5.22
N THR A 25 12.44 9.32 5.53
CA THR A 25 11.60 10.45 5.92
C THR A 25 10.39 9.97 6.71
N ASN A 26 9.85 10.84 7.56
CA ASN A 26 8.57 10.65 8.24
C ASN A 26 7.42 11.36 7.50
N ASP A 27 7.70 12.08 6.41
CA ASP A 27 6.69 12.86 5.70
C ASP A 27 5.71 11.98 4.92
N CYS A 28 6.20 10.86 4.43
CA CYS A 28 5.38 9.91 3.68
C CYS A 28 6.04 8.53 3.65
N GLU A 29 5.26 7.54 3.21
CA GLU A 29 5.77 6.22 2.84
C GLU A 29 5.26 5.91 1.45
N VAL A 30 6.12 5.35 0.60
CA VAL A 30 5.75 5.00 -0.79
C VAL A 30 6.19 3.57 -1.08
N ALA A 31 5.28 2.81 -1.68
CA ALA A 31 5.55 1.45 -2.12
C ALA A 31 5.05 1.21 -3.54
N TYR A 32 5.72 0.30 -4.23
CA TYR A 32 5.19 -0.37 -5.41
C TYR A 32 4.92 -1.82 -5.03
N LYS A 33 3.65 -2.20 -4.98
CA LYS A 33 3.22 -3.50 -4.48
C LYS A 33 2.89 -4.44 -5.63
N THR A 34 3.32 -5.68 -5.50
CA THR A 34 3.03 -6.74 -6.46
C THR A 34 2.33 -7.88 -5.72
N TYR A 35 1.22 -8.35 -6.29
CA TYR A 35 0.39 -9.41 -5.71
C TYR A 35 0.16 -10.52 -6.71
N ASN A 36 0.14 -11.75 -6.22
CA ASN A 36 -0.34 -12.89 -6.99
C ASN A 36 -1.85 -13.03 -6.81
N LYS A 37 -2.54 -13.51 -7.83
CA LYS A 37 -3.96 -13.83 -7.73
C LYS A 37 -4.23 -14.66 -6.48
N GLY A 38 -5.20 -14.23 -5.67
CA GLY A 38 -5.59 -14.89 -4.45
C GLY A 38 -4.92 -14.37 -3.18
N ASP A 39 -3.91 -13.50 -3.31
CA ASP A 39 -3.31 -12.85 -2.15
C ASP A 39 -4.35 -12.03 -1.40
N LYS A 40 -4.35 -12.13 -0.08
CA LYS A 40 -5.33 -11.49 0.79
C LYS A 40 -4.65 -10.77 1.95
N GLU A 41 -5.31 -9.69 2.40
CA GLU A 41 -4.97 -9.03 3.66
C GLU A 41 -6.22 -8.99 4.53
N GLN A 42 -6.03 -9.20 5.83
CA GLN A 42 -7.12 -9.12 6.81
C GLN A 42 -7.66 -7.71 6.90
N LYS A 43 -8.93 -7.59 7.26
CA LYS A 43 -9.57 -6.30 7.47
C LYS A 43 -8.82 -5.51 8.54
N HIS A 44 -8.41 -4.32 8.19
CA HIS A 44 -7.66 -3.44 9.08
C HIS A 44 -7.92 -1.97 8.75
N TYR A 45 -7.46 -1.09 9.63
CA TYR A 45 -7.54 0.36 9.44
C TYR A 45 -6.28 1.03 9.98
N HIS A 46 -6.11 2.30 9.61
CA HIS A 46 -5.07 3.18 10.12
C HIS A 46 -5.70 4.27 10.97
N LYS A 47 -5.01 4.75 11.98
CA LYS A 47 -5.49 5.85 12.84
C LYS A 47 -4.89 7.19 12.44
N ILE A 48 -3.70 7.19 11.87
CA ILE A 48 -2.90 8.38 11.59
C ILE A 48 -2.85 8.66 10.09
N ALA A 49 -2.45 7.67 9.30
CA ALA A 49 -2.13 7.87 7.89
C ALA A 49 -3.36 7.83 6.99
N THR A 50 -3.36 8.73 6.01
CA THR A 50 -4.19 8.63 4.81
C THR A 50 -3.41 7.82 3.78
N GLU A 51 -4.04 6.85 3.14
CA GLU A 51 -3.41 6.00 2.15
C GLU A 51 -4.04 6.21 0.78
N ILE A 52 -3.21 6.48 -0.22
CA ILE A 52 -3.65 6.64 -1.61
C ILE A 52 -3.07 5.48 -2.41
N THR A 53 -3.94 4.79 -3.14
CA THR A 53 -3.55 3.65 -3.97
C THR A 53 -3.94 3.90 -5.41
N LEU A 54 -2.97 3.76 -6.33
CA LEU A 54 -3.21 3.72 -7.77
C LEU A 54 -3.01 2.28 -8.24
N VAL A 55 -4.06 1.66 -8.74
CA VAL A 55 -3.96 0.33 -9.35
C VAL A 55 -3.33 0.49 -10.73
N THR A 56 -2.23 -0.22 -10.99
CA THR A 56 -1.49 -0.13 -12.26
C THR A 56 -1.67 -1.36 -13.14
N LYS A 57 -2.05 -2.50 -12.52
CA LYS A 57 -2.24 -3.77 -13.25
C LYS A 57 -3.23 -4.65 -12.51
N GLY A 58 -4.06 -5.38 -13.25
CA GLY A 58 -4.93 -6.41 -12.70
C GLY A 58 -6.16 -5.87 -12.02
N LYS A 59 -6.73 -6.69 -11.12
CA LYS A 59 -7.95 -6.36 -10.37
C LYS A 59 -7.78 -6.64 -8.90
N GLU A 60 -8.23 -5.71 -8.08
CA GLU A 60 -8.17 -5.77 -6.62
C GLU A 60 -9.57 -5.51 -6.04
N ARG A 61 -9.91 -6.21 -4.97
CA ARG A 61 -11.15 -5.96 -4.22
C ARG A 61 -10.83 -5.32 -2.88
N MET A 62 -11.46 -4.18 -2.63
CA MET A 62 -11.45 -3.46 -1.35
C MET A 62 -12.83 -2.85 -1.15
N PHE A 63 -13.28 -2.71 0.09
CA PHE A 63 -14.60 -2.12 0.42
C PHE A 63 -15.74 -2.78 -0.35
N ASP A 64 -15.68 -4.13 -0.54
CA ASP A 64 -16.67 -4.90 -1.31
C ASP A 64 -16.84 -4.41 -2.76
N LYS A 65 -15.83 -3.75 -3.31
CA LYS A 65 -15.83 -3.22 -4.67
C LYS A 65 -14.58 -3.66 -5.41
N VAL A 66 -14.71 -3.88 -6.72
CA VAL A 66 -13.59 -4.26 -7.58
C VAL A 66 -12.99 -3.03 -8.24
N TYR A 67 -11.68 -2.90 -8.13
CA TYR A 67 -10.89 -1.84 -8.76
C TYR A 67 -9.94 -2.45 -9.77
N SER A 68 -9.69 -1.75 -10.86
CA SER A 68 -8.80 -2.20 -11.94
C SER A 68 -7.80 -1.12 -12.32
N ALA A 69 -6.88 -1.44 -13.23
CA ALA A 69 -5.82 -0.53 -13.66
C ALA A 69 -6.38 0.85 -14.04
N GLY A 70 -5.79 1.90 -13.46
CA GLY A 70 -6.21 3.28 -13.63
C GLY A 70 -7.11 3.81 -12.53
N ASP A 71 -7.65 2.95 -11.66
CA ASP A 71 -8.45 3.42 -10.52
C ASP A 71 -7.55 3.96 -9.42
N ILE A 72 -8.00 5.03 -8.79
CA ILE A 72 -7.31 5.66 -7.66
C ILE A 72 -8.25 5.64 -6.47
N ILE A 73 -7.73 5.18 -5.32
CA ILE A 73 -8.51 4.99 -4.11
C ILE A 73 -7.85 5.77 -2.98
N ILE A 74 -8.63 6.50 -2.20
CA ILE A 74 -8.17 7.10 -0.96
C ILE A 74 -8.80 6.36 0.21
N VAL A 75 -7.97 5.94 1.16
CA VAL A 75 -8.38 5.30 2.41
C VAL A 75 -7.99 6.24 3.54
N GLU A 76 -9.00 6.79 4.20
CA GLU A 76 -8.79 7.78 5.26
C GLU A 76 -8.65 7.10 6.62
N PRO A 77 -8.09 7.79 7.63
CA PRO A 77 -8.01 7.23 8.97
C PRO A 77 -9.38 6.76 9.46
N GLY A 78 -9.43 5.55 10.00
CA GLY A 78 -10.66 4.92 10.46
C GLY A 78 -11.38 4.07 9.42
N ASP A 79 -11.12 4.27 8.14
CA ASP A 79 -11.71 3.43 7.09
C ASP A 79 -11.10 2.03 7.18
N ALA A 80 -11.94 1.03 7.36
CA ALA A 80 -11.52 -0.35 7.51
C ALA A 80 -11.92 -1.18 6.30
N THR A 81 -10.96 -1.91 5.74
CA THR A 81 -11.22 -2.83 4.64
C THR A 81 -10.28 -4.04 4.69
N ASP A 82 -10.74 -5.15 4.13
CA ASP A 82 -9.88 -6.23 3.71
C ASP A 82 -9.37 -5.97 2.29
N PHE A 83 -8.56 -6.87 1.77
CA PHE A 83 -7.98 -6.78 0.44
C PHE A 83 -7.90 -8.18 -0.16
N GLU A 84 -8.18 -8.28 -1.45
CA GLU A 84 -7.93 -9.49 -2.21
C GLU A 84 -7.52 -9.15 -3.64
N ALA A 85 -6.41 -9.75 -4.09
CA ALA A 85 -6.01 -9.68 -5.50
C ALA A 85 -6.83 -10.71 -6.30
N LEU A 86 -7.71 -10.25 -7.18
CA LEU A 86 -8.56 -11.11 -8.00
C LEU A 86 -7.85 -11.62 -9.24
N GLU A 87 -6.76 -10.96 -9.63
CA GLU A 87 -5.81 -11.33 -10.68
C GLU A 87 -4.43 -10.99 -10.17
N ASP A 88 -3.37 -11.40 -10.90
CA ASP A 88 -2.04 -10.85 -10.65
C ASP A 88 -2.13 -9.33 -10.79
N ALA A 89 -1.78 -8.60 -9.75
CA ALA A 89 -2.04 -7.18 -9.65
C ALA A 89 -0.83 -6.40 -9.15
N GLU A 90 -0.77 -5.12 -9.53
CA GLU A 90 0.27 -4.19 -9.07
C GLU A 90 -0.36 -2.85 -8.74
N ASN A 91 0.19 -2.18 -7.74
CA ASN A 91 -0.26 -0.85 -7.38
C ASN A 91 0.86 0.00 -6.78
N VAL A 92 0.66 1.31 -6.81
CA VAL A 92 1.46 2.28 -6.08
C VAL A 92 0.68 2.70 -4.85
N VAL A 93 1.34 2.70 -3.70
CA VAL A 93 0.75 3.13 -2.43
C VAL A 93 1.53 4.29 -1.86
N VAL A 94 0.83 5.34 -1.47
CA VAL A 94 1.41 6.50 -0.78
C VAL A 94 0.67 6.68 0.53
N LYS A 95 1.41 6.73 1.64
CA LYS A 95 0.86 7.01 2.97
C LYS A 95 1.33 8.38 3.44
N LEU A 96 0.43 9.18 3.95
CA LEU A 96 0.64 10.56 4.41
C LEU A 96 -0.02 10.78 5.78
N PRO A 97 0.72 11.19 6.81
CA PRO A 97 2.18 11.15 6.95
C PRO A 97 2.69 9.72 7.02
N GLY A 98 4.01 9.53 7.03
CA GLY A 98 4.60 8.26 7.37
C GLY A 98 4.33 7.94 8.83
N ALA A 99 3.91 6.71 9.12
CA ALA A 99 3.58 6.29 10.47
C ALA A 99 3.90 4.81 10.64
N ASN A 100 4.92 4.51 11.43
CA ASN A 100 5.27 3.13 11.75
C ASN A 100 4.22 2.55 12.71
N ASN A 101 3.92 1.25 12.55
CA ASN A 101 3.00 0.52 13.44
C ASN A 101 1.58 1.10 13.52
N ASP A 102 1.11 1.72 12.43
CA ASP A 102 -0.22 2.33 12.36
C ASP A 102 -1.24 1.39 11.69
N LYS A 103 -1.12 0.10 11.92
CA LYS A 103 -2.03 -0.90 11.37
C LYS A 103 -2.77 -1.61 12.51
N TYR A 104 -4.10 -1.58 12.47
CA TYR A 104 -4.96 -2.14 13.50
C TYR A 104 -5.93 -3.13 12.86
N LEU A 105 -5.90 -4.37 13.31
CA LEU A 105 -6.79 -5.41 12.80
C LEU A 105 -8.21 -5.22 13.36
N VAL A 106 -9.19 -5.49 12.53
CA VAL A 106 -10.60 -5.56 12.94
C VAL A 106 -10.90 -7.01 13.30
N GLU A 107 -11.37 -7.23 14.51
CA GLU A 107 -11.74 -8.53 15.03
C GLU A 107 -13.21 -8.86 14.74
#